data_6b66caaa921f473ec9b2c77408f5553e
#
_entry.id   6b66caaa921f473ec9b2c77408f5553e
#
_cell.length_a   1.000
_cell.length_b   1.000
_cell.length_c   1.000
_cell.angle_alpha   90.00
_cell.angle_beta   90.00
_cell.angle_gamma   90.00
#
_symmetry.space_group_name_H-M   'P 1'
#
loop_
_entity.id
_entity.type
_entity.pdbx_description
1 polymer ?
#
loop_
_entity_poly.entity_id
_entity_poly.type
_entity_poly.pdbx_seq_one_letter_code
_entity_poly.pdbx_strand_id
1 'polypeptide(L)'
;MIRKPHALALALAIILAGTLGHAGTSLAATSHDHGHGEGAPALQLDAGKRWATDAPLRQAMGTINHDMRQALPAIHEDRLPAARYGELAETVRGQVAYMVENCKLSAEADAQLHLIIAQLLAGADAMSGAPAGQRDGAVTVVGALGDYATYFADDGFKPLEH
;
A
#
# COMPACT_ATOMS: atom_id res chain seq x y z
N MET A 1 -16.26 46.89 -29.15
CA MET A 1 -17.73 46.93 -29.07
C MET A 1 -18.16 46.44 -27.72
N ILE A 2 -18.71 47.34 -26.95
CA ILE A 2 -19.11 47.27 -25.53
C ILE A 2 -20.55 46.78 -25.48
N ARG A 3 -20.89 45.82 -24.62
CA ARG A 3 -22.24 45.73 -24.04
C ARG A 3 -22.21 44.98 -22.68
N LYS A 4 -22.40 45.74 -21.62
CA LYS A 4 -22.93 45.39 -20.29
C LYS A 4 -24.46 45.61 -20.33
N PRO A 5 -25.18 45.47 -19.19
CA PRO A 5 -25.53 44.34 -18.30
C PRO A 5 -27.06 44.26 -18.14
N HIS A 6 -27.58 43.26 -17.46
CA HIS A 6 -28.88 43.38 -16.79
C HIS A 6 -28.87 42.67 -15.43
N ALA A 7 -28.89 43.51 -14.41
CA ALA A 7 -29.34 43.16 -13.07
C ALA A 7 -30.86 43.14 -13.04
N LEU A 8 -31.45 42.23 -12.31
CA LEU A 8 -32.82 42.38 -11.79
C LEU A 8 -32.90 41.79 -10.38
N ALA A 9 -33.24 42.63 -9.46
CA ALA A 9 -33.45 42.40 -8.04
C ALA A 9 -34.97 42.23 -7.75
N LEU A 10 -35.26 41.92 -6.49
CA LEU A 10 -36.57 41.87 -5.77
C LEU A 10 -37.28 40.50 -5.87
N ALA A 11 -37.81 39.91 -4.78
CA ALA A 11 -38.47 40.50 -3.63
C ALA A 11 -38.46 39.59 -2.40
N LEU A 12 -38.45 40.22 -1.28
CA LEU A 12 -38.70 39.79 0.10
C LEU A 12 -40.15 39.34 0.30
N ALA A 13 -40.42 38.22 0.96
CA ALA A 13 -41.69 37.95 1.60
C ALA A 13 -41.46 37.21 2.92
N ILE A 14 -41.66 37.93 4.00
CA ILE A 14 -41.77 37.45 5.38
C ILE A 14 -43.18 36.98 5.59
N ILE A 15 -43.40 35.75 6.04
CA ILE A 15 -44.63 35.34 6.69
C ILE A 15 -44.30 34.67 8.02
N LEU A 16 -44.71 35.36 9.08
CA LEU A 16 -44.70 34.93 10.48
C LEU A 16 -46.06 34.28 10.75
N ALA A 17 -46.12 33.08 11.26
CA ALA A 17 -47.11 32.64 12.26
C ALA A 17 -47.12 31.13 12.45
N GLY A 18 -47.19 30.68 13.69
CA GLY A 18 -47.82 29.41 14.05
C GLY A 18 -47.00 28.47 14.92
N THR A 19 -46.93 28.74 16.22
CA THR A 19 -46.58 27.77 17.27
C THR A 19 -47.64 26.70 17.39
N LEU A 20 -47.33 25.45 17.23
CA LEU A 20 -48.03 24.34 17.88
C LEU A 20 -47.01 23.27 18.29
N GLY A 21 -46.90 23.06 19.59
CA GLY A 21 -46.04 22.05 20.19
C GLY A 21 -46.48 20.63 19.78
N HIS A 22 -45.52 19.85 19.38
CA HIS A 22 -45.61 18.41 19.33
C HIS A 22 -44.54 17.86 20.27
N ALA A 23 -45.02 17.29 21.36
CA ALA A 23 -44.23 16.37 22.18
C ALA A 23 -43.92 15.14 21.31
N GLY A 24 -42.76 15.16 20.63
CA GLY A 24 -42.22 14.04 19.90
C GLY A 24 -41.34 13.25 20.83
N THR A 25 -41.76 12.03 21.14
CA THR A 25 -40.96 10.97 21.78
C THR A 25 -39.58 10.90 21.14
N SER A 26 -38.54 11.18 21.94
CA SER A 26 -37.15 10.90 21.57
C SER A 26 -36.96 9.39 21.44
N LEU A 27 -37.04 8.88 20.22
CA LEU A 27 -36.42 7.62 19.88
C LEU A 27 -34.90 7.85 20.04
N ALA A 28 -34.33 7.26 21.07
CA ALA A 28 -32.91 7.13 21.21
C ALA A 28 -32.39 6.41 19.96
N ALA A 29 -31.87 7.17 19.01
CA ALA A 29 -31.02 6.61 17.98
C ALA A 29 -29.82 6.02 18.73
N THR A 30 -29.76 4.70 18.80
CA THR A 30 -28.54 3.99 19.11
C THR A 30 -27.52 4.45 18.09
N SER A 31 -26.64 5.35 18.50
CA SER A 31 -25.41 5.65 17.79
C SER A 31 -24.67 4.33 17.69
N HIS A 32 -24.70 3.69 16.55
CA HIS A 32 -23.69 2.71 16.21
C HIS A 32 -22.39 3.51 16.13
N ASP A 33 -21.69 3.54 17.25
CA ASP A 33 -20.30 3.95 17.33
C ASP A 33 -19.51 2.95 16.45
N HIS A 34 -19.42 3.26 15.16
CA HIS A 34 -18.41 2.67 14.30
C HIS A 34 -17.10 3.29 14.75
N GLY A 35 -16.50 2.68 15.76
CA GLY A 35 -15.15 2.93 16.16
C GLY A 35 -14.22 2.70 14.99
N HIS A 36 -14.09 3.68 14.08
CA HIS A 36 -13.05 3.75 13.07
C HIS A 36 -11.74 4.17 13.74
N GLY A 37 -11.25 3.29 14.61
CA GLY A 37 -9.91 3.30 15.17
C GLY A 37 -9.11 2.10 14.71
N GLU A 38 -9.46 1.49 13.56
CA GLU A 38 -8.57 0.53 12.93
C GLU A 38 -7.49 1.31 12.19
N GLY A 39 -6.33 1.45 12.83
CA GLY A 39 -5.11 1.86 12.17
C GLY A 39 -4.89 1.00 10.92
N ALA A 40 -4.18 1.54 9.91
CA ALA A 40 -3.85 0.78 8.72
C ALA A 40 -3.32 -0.61 9.12
N PRO A 41 -3.69 -1.68 8.40
CA PRO A 41 -3.25 -3.03 8.73
C PRO A 41 -1.71 -3.06 8.79
N ALA A 42 -1.17 -3.58 9.90
CA ALA A 42 0.26 -3.66 10.15
C ALA A 42 0.71 -5.12 10.17
N LEU A 43 1.96 -5.35 9.78
CA LEU A 43 2.57 -6.68 9.84
C LEU A 43 2.62 -7.17 11.29
N GLN A 44 2.25 -8.43 11.48
CA GLN A 44 2.21 -9.09 12.78
C GLN A 44 2.81 -10.48 12.69
N LEU A 45 3.41 -10.94 13.79
CA LEU A 45 3.86 -12.32 13.96
C LEU A 45 2.68 -13.23 14.33
N ASP A 46 2.79 -14.52 14.00
CA ASP A 46 1.88 -15.57 14.44
C ASP A 46 2.16 -15.93 15.91
N ALA A 47 1.44 -15.32 16.83
CA ALA A 47 1.66 -15.50 18.26
C ALA A 47 3.14 -15.41 18.68
N GLY A 48 3.87 -14.45 18.11
CA GLY A 48 5.29 -14.23 18.35
C GLY A 48 6.24 -15.08 17.49
N LYS A 49 5.73 -15.88 16.57
CA LYS A 49 6.51 -16.69 15.62
C LYS A 49 6.41 -16.15 14.21
N ARG A 50 7.39 -16.44 13.38
CA ARG A 50 7.34 -16.13 11.96
C ARG A 50 6.33 -17.05 11.24
N TRP A 51 5.63 -16.50 10.24
CA TRP A 51 4.68 -17.21 9.41
C TRP A 51 5.37 -18.30 8.56
N ALA A 52 4.72 -19.45 8.42
CA ALA A 52 5.23 -20.52 7.56
C ALA A 52 5.26 -20.07 6.09
N THR A 53 6.27 -20.54 5.36
CA THR A 53 6.46 -20.30 3.92
C THR A 53 6.32 -21.57 3.12
N ASP A 54 5.91 -21.45 1.85
CA ASP A 54 5.98 -22.53 0.87
C ASP A 54 7.13 -22.35 -0.12
N ALA A 55 7.33 -23.31 -1.01
CA ALA A 55 8.41 -23.27 -1.99
C ALA A 55 8.23 -22.14 -3.02
N PRO A 56 7.01 -21.87 -3.59
CA PRO A 56 6.79 -20.76 -4.48
C PRO A 56 7.12 -19.39 -3.85
N LEU A 57 6.71 -19.15 -2.62
CA LEU A 57 7.00 -17.90 -1.90
C LEU A 57 8.51 -17.70 -1.75
N ARG A 58 9.23 -18.71 -1.27
CA ARG A 58 10.69 -18.64 -1.10
C ARG A 58 11.41 -18.41 -2.42
N GLN A 59 10.97 -19.07 -3.50
CA GLN A 59 11.52 -18.88 -4.84
C GLN A 59 11.35 -17.43 -5.31
N ALA A 60 10.14 -16.90 -5.22
CA ALA A 60 9.84 -15.54 -5.69
C ALA A 60 10.62 -14.48 -4.92
N MET A 61 10.58 -14.55 -3.58
CA MET A 61 11.31 -13.60 -2.74
C MET A 61 12.83 -13.71 -2.93
N GLY A 62 13.34 -14.93 -3.10
CA GLY A 62 14.75 -15.17 -3.42
C GLY A 62 15.18 -14.54 -4.75
N THR A 63 14.34 -14.60 -5.79
CA THR A 63 14.60 -13.98 -7.10
C THR A 63 14.65 -12.47 -7.00
N ILE A 64 13.65 -11.84 -6.35
CA ILE A 64 13.64 -10.39 -6.14
C ILE A 64 14.90 -9.95 -5.36
N ASN A 65 15.20 -10.64 -4.25
CA ASN A 65 16.35 -10.35 -3.42
C ASN A 65 17.68 -10.46 -4.17
N HIS A 66 17.82 -11.47 -5.03
CA HIS A 66 19.00 -11.67 -5.86
C HIS A 66 19.23 -10.50 -6.81
N ASP A 67 18.20 -10.09 -7.56
CA ASP A 67 18.33 -9.02 -8.56
C ASP A 67 18.56 -7.66 -7.90
N MET A 68 17.88 -7.39 -6.79
CA MET A 68 18.11 -6.17 -6.00
C MET A 68 19.52 -6.13 -5.43
N ARG A 69 20.04 -7.25 -4.91
CA ARG A 69 21.41 -7.36 -4.40
C ARG A 69 22.46 -7.00 -5.45
N GLN A 70 22.27 -7.44 -6.69
CA GLN A 70 23.18 -7.13 -7.78
C GLN A 70 23.16 -5.64 -8.17
N ALA A 71 22.00 -5.00 -8.05
CA ALA A 71 21.83 -3.59 -8.40
C ALA A 71 22.28 -2.64 -7.26
N LEU A 72 22.25 -3.10 -6.01
CA LEU A 72 22.40 -2.29 -4.81
C LEU A 72 23.68 -1.42 -4.80
N PRO A 73 24.88 -1.89 -5.20
CA PRO A 73 26.06 -1.03 -5.23
C PRO A 73 25.89 0.17 -6.17
N ALA A 74 25.30 -0.04 -7.35
CA ALA A 74 25.06 1.05 -8.30
C ALA A 74 23.96 2.01 -7.85
N ILE A 75 22.97 1.51 -7.09
CA ILE A 75 21.92 2.32 -6.46
C ILE A 75 22.53 3.22 -5.38
N HIS A 76 23.40 2.67 -4.52
CA HIS A 76 24.05 3.42 -3.45
C HIS A 76 24.95 4.55 -4.00
N GLU A 77 25.59 4.30 -5.11
CA GLU A 77 26.49 5.26 -5.77
C GLU A 77 25.76 6.19 -6.75
N ASP A 78 24.44 6.14 -6.78
CA ASP A 78 23.57 6.93 -7.66
C ASP A 78 23.96 6.81 -9.16
N ARG A 79 24.38 5.60 -9.56
CA ARG A 79 24.88 5.28 -10.90
C ARG A 79 24.01 4.27 -11.67
N LEU A 80 22.92 3.78 -11.06
CA LEU A 80 22.04 2.83 -11.74
C LEU A 80 21.27 3.54 -12.86
N PRO A 81 21.37 3.07 -14.13
CA PRO A 81 20.62 3.68 -15.23
C PRO A 81 19.10 3.53 -15.05
N ALA A 82 18.32 4.52 -15.49
CA ALA A 82 16.85 4.50 -15.41
C ALA A 82 16.23 3.22 -16.01
N ALA A 83 16.76 2.72 -17.14
CA ALA A 83 16.30 1.47 -17.75
C ALA A 83 16.42 0.27 -16.80
N ARG A 84 17.47 0.21 -16.00
CA ARG A 84 17.70 -0.88 -15.03
C ARG A 84 16.70 -0.84 -13.88
N TYR A 85 16.27 0.34 -13.42
CA TYR A 85 15.16 0.43 -12.47
C TYR A 85 13.88 -0.15 -13.07
N GLY A 86 13.58 0.10 -14.34
CA GLY A 86 12.44 -0.49 -15.04
C GLY A 86 12.52 -2.02 -15.10
N GLU A 87 13.68 -2.59 -15.42
CA GLU A 87 13.89 -4.04 -15.44
C GLU A 87 13.70 -4.67 -14.05
N LEU A 88 14.20 -4.05 -12.99
CA LEU A 88 13.97 -4.50 -11.61
C LEU A 88 12.48 -4.45 -11.25
N ALA A 89 11.78 -3.41 -11.66
CA ALA A 89 10.34 -3.29 -11.45
C ALA A 89 9.55 -4.41 -12.14
N GLU A 90 9.92 -4.77 -13.37
CA GLU A 90 9.31 -5.89 -14.09
C GLU A 90 9.61 -7.23 -13.42
N THR A 91 10.83 -7.44 -12.90
CA THR A 91 11.14 -8.63 -12.09
C THR A 91 10.21 -8.70 -10.87
N VAL A 92 10.07 -7.60 -10.12
CA VAL A 92 9.19 -7.56 -8.93
C VAL A 92 7.76 -7.92 -9.30
N ARG A 93 7.18 -7.28 -10.33
CA ARG A 93 5.80 -7.56 -10.78
C ARG A 93 5.62 -9.00 -11.22
N GLY A 94 6.56 -9.54 -11.97
CA GLY A 94 6.53 -10.93 -12.43
C GLY A 94 6.57 -11.93 -11.28
N GLN A 95 7.40 -11.67 -10.26
CA GLN A 95 7.46 -12.52 -9.07
C GLN A 95 6.22 -12.39 -8.19
N VAL A 96 5.63 -11.20 -8.09
CA VAL A 96 4.33 -11.01 -7.41
C VAL A 96 3.23 -11.80 -8.13
N ALA A 97 3.14 -11.72 -9.45
CA ALA A 97 2.17 -12.52 -10.21
C ALA A 97 2.37 -14.02 -9.97
N TYR A 98 3.62 -14.48 -9.98
CA TYR A 98 3.95 -15.89 -9.68
C TYR A 98 3.52 -16.30 -8.26
N MET A 99 3.72 -15.45 -7.25
CA MET A 99 3.26 -15.72 -5.89
C MET A 99 1.74 -15.87 -5.83
N VAL A 100 1.01 -14.93 -6.43
CA VAL A 100 -0.47 -14.94 -6.45
C VAL A 100 -1.02 -16.22 -7.11
N GLU A 101 -0.36 -16.72 -8.14
CA GLU A 101 -0.80 -17.92 -8.85
C GLU A 101 -0.43 -19.23 -8.15
N ASN A 102 0.67 -19.26 -7.40
CA ASN A 102 1.29 -20.53 -6.97
C ASN A 102 1.38 -20.73 -5.46
N CYS A 103 1.35 -19.68 -4.64
CA CYS A 103 1.45 -19.82 -3.19
C CYS A 103 0.19 -20.47 -2.59
N LYS A 104 0.41 -21.28 -1.56
CA LYS A 104 -0.64 -21.96 -0.79
C LYS A 104 -0.33 -21.83 0.70
N LEU A 105 -0.57 -20.64 1.22
CA LEU A 105 -0.38 -20.33 2.63
C LEU A 105 -1.68 -20.51 3.43
N SER A 106 -1.59 -20.45 4.78
CA SER A 106 -2.80 -20.27 5.59
C SER A 106 -3.41 -18.89 5.32
N ALA A 107 -4.70 -18.73 5.57
CA ALA A 107 -5.38 -17.45 5.32
C ALA A 107 -4.75 -16.28 6.09
N GLU A 108 -4.26 -16.54 7.31
CA GLU A 108 -3.62 -15.55 8.17
C GLU A 108 -2.24 -15.17 7.62
N ALA A 109 -1.42 -16.16 7.22
CA ALA A 109 -0.12 -15.90 6.60
C ALA A 109 -0.27 -15.17 5.26
N ASP A 110 -1.27 -15.54 4.46
CA ASP A 110 -1.59 -14.90 3.19
C ASP A 110 -1.99 -13.44 3.39
N ALA A 111 -2.81 -13.13 4.40
CA ALA A 111 -3.16 -11.75 4.74
C ALA A 111 -1.92 -10.90 5.10
N GLN A 112 -0.92 -11.47 5.79
CA GLN A 112 0.33 -10.78 6.07
C GLN A 112 1.20 -10.62 4.82
N LEU A 113 1.24 -11.65 3.96
CA LEU A 113 1.96 -11.58 2.69
C LEU A 113 1.41 -10.46 1.79
N HIS A 114 0.09 -10.24 1.76
CA HIS A 114 -0.52 -9.17 0.99
C HIS A 114 -0.02 -7.77 1.38
N LEU A 115 0.34 -7.54 2.65
CA LEU A 115 0.94 -6.27 3.08
C LEU A 115 2.34 -6.08 2.49
N ILE A 116 3.13 -7.15 2.39
CA ILE A 116 4.45 -7.13 1.75
C ILE A 116 4.30 -6.96 0.24
N ILE A 117 3.36 -7.67 -0.39
CA ILE A 117 3.06 -7.51 -1.83
C ILE A 117 2.70 -6.06 -2.16
N ALA A 118 1.89 -5.41 -1.33
CA ALA A 118 1.54 -4.00 -1.54
C ALA A 118 2.78 -3.09 -1.53
N GLN A 119 3.74 -3.31 -0.63
CA GLN A 119 5.00 -2.58 -0.59
C GLN A 119 5.87 -2.87 -1.82
N LEU A 120 5.99 -4.15 -2.21
CA LEU A 120 6.73 -4.56 -3.41
C LEU A 120 6.20 -3.88 -4.67
N LEU A 121 4.87 -3.87 -4.86
CA LEU A 121 4.23 -3.23 -6.00
C LEU A 121 4.38 -1.70 -5.97
N ALA A 122 4.23 -1.06 -4.80
CA ALA A 122 4.45 0.37 -4.65
C ALA A 122 5.90 0.76 -5.02
N GLY A 123 6.87 -0.04 -4.58
CA GLY A 123 8.27 0.15 -4.95
C GLY A 123 8.51 -0.05 -6.45
N ALA A 124 7.91 -1.09 -7.05
CA ALA A 124 8.00 -1.35 -8.50
C ALA A 124 7.38 -0.21 -9.32
N ASP A 125 6.25 0.33 -8.89
CA ASP A 125 5.60 1.46 -9.55
C ASP A 125 6.48 2.72 -9.50
N ALA A 126 7.08 3.01 -8.35
CA ALA A 126 8.01 4.12 -8.21
C ALA A 126 9.28 3.94 -9.06
N MET A 127 9.86 2.72 -9.12
CA MET A 127 11.01 2.39 -9.98
C MET A 127 10.70 2.57 -11.47
N SER A 128 9.47 2.32 -11.91
CA SER A 128 9.04 2.52 -13.31
C SER A 128 8.58 3.96 -13.59
N GLY A 129 8.46 4.79 -12.58
CA GLY A 129 7.98 6.16 -12.66
C GLY A 129 9.05 7.18 -13.05
N ALA A 130 8.82 8.42 -12.64
CA ALA A 130 9.75 9.51 -12.88
C ALA A 130 11.15 9.26 -12.26
N PRO A 131 12.24 9.68 -12.91
CA PRO A 131 13.60 9.42 -12.43
C PRO A 131 13.86 9.81 -10.97
N ALA A 132 13.27 10.90 -10.50
CA ALA A 132 13.43 11.38 -9.13
C ALA A 132 12.91 10.40 -8.06
N GLY A 133 11.96 9.50 -8.40
CA GLY A 133 11.38 8.52 -7.47
C GLY A 133 11.97 7.12 -7.58
N GLN A 134 12.78 6.85 -8.61
CA GLN A 134 13.23 5.48 -8.90
C GLN A 134 14.08 4.88 -7.76
N ARG A 135 14.99 5.65 -7.20
CA ARG A 135 15.79 5.22 -6.06
C ARG A 135 14.95 4.94 -4.83
N ASP A 136 13.98 5.79 -4.53
CA ASP A 136 13.07 5.61 -3.38
C ASP A 136 12.21 4.36 -3.57
N GLY A 137 11.81 4.07 -4.81
CA GLY A 137 11.14 2.82 -5.17
C GLY A 137 11.99 1.59 -4.86
N ALA A 138 13.29 1.63 -5.20
CA ALA A 138 14.21 0.55 -4.87
C ALA A 138 14.40 0.39 -3.35
N VAL A 139 14.48 1.49 -2.59
CA VAL A 139 14.53 1.46 -1.12
C VAL A 139 13.26 0.83 -0.54
N THR A 140 12.09 1.14 -1.10
CA THR A 140 10.82 0.53 -0.69
C THR A 140 10.84 -1.00 -0.90
N VAL A 141 11.32 -1.48 -2.05
CA VAL A 141 11.46 -2.92 -2.30
C VAL A 141 12.44 -3.57 -1.30
N VAL A 142 13.57 -2.95 -1.01
CA VAL A 142 14.53 -3.45 -0.02
C VAL A 142 13.90 -3.52 1.38
N GLY A 143 13.10 -2.52 1.76
CA GLY A 143 12.32 -2.53 3.00
C GLY A 143 11.35 -3.72 3.06
N ALA A 144 10.59 -3.97 1.99
CA ALA A 144 9.67 -5.11 1.89
C ALA A 144 10.39 -6.47 2.03
N LEU A 145 11.61 -6.59 1.47
CA LEU A 145 12.46 -7.79 1.64
C LEU A 145 12.93 -7.95 3.10
N GLY A 146 13.19 -6.86 3.79
CA GLY A 146 13.50 -6.85 5.23
C GLY A 146 12.31 -7.28 6.09
N ASP A 147 11.12 -6.79 5.75
CA ASP A 147 9.87 -7.21 6.39
C ASP A 147 9.62 -8.70 6.17
N TYR A 148 9.81 -9.21 4.95
CA TYR A 148 9.70 -10.65 4.69
C TYR A 148 10.64 -11.47 5.60
N ALA A 149 11.90 -11.09 5.72
CA ALA A 149 12.86 -11.78 6.58
C ALA A 149 12.44 -11.75 8.06
N THR A 150 11.77 -10.70 8.49
CA THR A 150 11.34 -10.50 9.88
C THR A 150 10.11 -11.33 10.21
N TYR A 151 9.13 -11.38 9.29
CA TYR A 151 7.81 -11.95 9.58
C TYR A 151 7.59 -13.34 9.01
N PHE A 152 8.41 -13.83 8.06
CA PHE A 152 8.26 -15.13 7.41
C PHE A 152 9.45 -16.07 7.68
N ALA A 153 9.14 -17.35 7.90
CA ALA A 153 10.13 -18.37 8.22
C ALA A 153 10.79 -18.91 6.94
N ASP A 154 11.83 -18.21 6.49
CA ASP A 154 12.71 -18.63 5.39
C ASP A 154 14.16 -18.54 5.85
N ASP A 155 14.68 -19.62 6.41
CA ASP A 155 16.01 -19.63 7.02
C ASP A 155 17.14 -19.50 5.99
N GLY A 156 16.85 -19.78 4.71
CA GLY A 156 17.79 -19.57 3.59
C GLY A 156 17.87 -18.13 3.11
N PHE A 157 16.88 -17.31 3.43
CA PHE A 157 16.81 -15.95 2.97
C PHE A 157 17.77 -15.03 3.73
N LYS A 158 18.57 -14.28 2.99
CA LYS A 158 19.50 -13.28 3.55
C LYS A 158 19.03 -11.88 3.12
N PRO A 159 18.44 -11.08 4.03
CA PRO A 159 18.00 -9.74 3.68
C PRO A 159 19.16 -8.87 3.19
N LEU A 160 18.81 -7.81 2.49
CA LEU A 160 19.77 -6.79 2.06
C LEU A 160 20.05 -5.86 3.23
N GLU A 161 21.33 -5.49 3.39
CA GLU A 161 21.75 -4.47 4.35
C GLU A 161 21.75 -3.10 3.64
N HIS A 162 21.29 -2.07 4.35
CA HIS A 162 21.24 -0.69 3.86
C HIS A 162 22.57 0.04 4.08
#